data_1d8b54df1c8b70f3e4d5dc2820fbc567
#
_entry.id   1d8b54df1c8b70f3e4d5dc2820fbc567
#
_cell.length_a   1.000
_cell.length_b   1.000
_cell.length_c   1.000
_cell.angle_alpha   90.00
_cell.angle_beta   90.00
_cell.angle_gamma   90.00
#
_symmetry.space_group_name_H-M   'P 1'
#
loop_
_entity.id
_entity.type
_entity.pdbx_description
1 polymer ?
#
loop_
_entity_poly.entity_id
_entity_poly.type
_entity_poly.pdbx_seq_one_letter_code
_entity_poly.pdbx_strand_id
1 'polypeptide(L)'
;MSSNVRRTLHRSAWFNFLRTYINDPVNKEEVIPANVGLQDQNLTRVIEQYNTMIIERKRLLRTSSENNPAVINMNTGVEAMRRNVETTVNSVLRGLQIA
;
A
#
# COMPACT_ATOMS: atom_id res chain seq x y z
N MET A 1 -22.52 23.07 5.63
CA MET A 1 -21.17 22.79 5.21
C MET A 1 -21.16 22.05 3.90
N SER A 2 -20.25 22.38 3.05
CA SER A 2 -20.24 21.84 1.71
C SER A 2 -19.89 20.35 1.67
N SER A 3 -20.37 19.68 0.65
CA SER A 3 -20.05 18.28 0.40
C SER A 3 -18.54 18.05 0.20
N ASN A 4 -17.80 19.10 -0.19
CA ASN A 4 -16.36 19.01 -0.38
C ASN A 4 -15.61 18.74 0.91
N VAL A 5 -16.05 19.34 2.01
CA VAL A 5 -15.42 19.12 3.32
C VAL A 5 -15.65 17.68 3.78
N ARG A 6 -16.86 17.16 3.62
CA ARG A 6 -17.16 15.78 3.96
C ARG A 6 -16.30 14.81 3.15
N ARG A 7 -16.19 15.07 1.86
CA ARG A 7 -15.41 14.23 0.95
C ARG A 7 -13.93 14.21 1.37
N THR A 8 -13.39 15.36 1.72
CA THR A 8 -12.00 15.46 2.17
C THR A 8 -11.78 14.70 3.47
N LEU A 9 -12.73 14.81 4.42
CA LEU A 9 -12.64 14.09 5.69
C LEU A 9 -12.69 12.57 5.49
N HIS A 10 -13.59 12.08 4.63
CA HIS A 10 -13.66 10.67 4.32
C HIS A 10 -12.37 10.16 3.67
N ARG A 11 -11.84 10.92 2.73
CA ARG A 11 -10.61 10.55 2.07
C ARG A 11 -9.44 10.53 3.06
N SER A 12 -9.36 11.52 3.94
CA SER A 12 -8.31 11.55 4.96
C SER A 12 -8.41 10.36 5.91
N ALA A 13 -9.62 10.01 6.34
CA ALA A 13 -9.84 8.85 7.21
C ALA A 13 -9.40 7.56 6.50
N TRP A 14 -9.73 7.43 5.23
CA TRP A 14 -9.35 6.27 4.44
C TRP A 14 -7.83 6.16 4.28
N PHE A 15 -7.16 7.27 3.95
CA PHE A 15 -5.71 7.26 3.80
C PHE A 15 -5.01 7.02 5.13
N ASN A 16 -5.55 7.51 6.24
CA ASN A 16 -5.02 7.21 7.57
C ASN A 16 -5.16 5.73 7.90
N PHE A 17 -6.31 5.14 7.58
CA PHE A 17 -6.51 3.70 7.73
C PHE A 17 -5.47 2.93 6.91
N LEU A 18 -5.27 3.31 5.66
CA LEU A 18 -4.32 2.64 4.78
C LEU A 18 -2.90 2.74 5.32
N ARG A 19 -2.50 3.91 5.82
CA ARG A 19 -1.19 4.10 6.41
C ARG A 19 -1.00 3.20 7.63
N THR A 20 -2.00 3.11 8.48
CA THR A 20 -1.98 2.23 9.65
C THR A 20 -1.88 0.77 9.24
N TYR A 21 -2.66 0.38 8.23
CA TYR A 21 -2.65 -0.98 7.72
C TYR A 21 -1.28 -1.38 7.20
N ILE A 22 -0.64 -0.51 6.41
CA ILE A 22 0.68 -0.77 5.83
C ILE A 22 1.74 -0.94 6.91
N ASN A 23 1.65 -0.14 7.98
CA ASN A 23 2.65 -0.13 9.04
C ASN A 23 2.44 -1.23 10.09
N ASP A 24 1.32 -1.92 10.06
CA ASP A 24 1.05 -3.01 11.00
C ASP A 24 1.84 -4.25 10.57
N PRO A 25 2.72 -4.78 11.43
CA PRO A 25 3.51 -5.98 11.09
C PRO A 25 2.66 -7.19 10.75
N VAL A 26 1.43 -7.28 11.26
CA VAL A 26 0.51 -8.38 10.95
C VAL A 26 0.17 -8.40 9.46
N ASN A 27 0.16 -7.24 8.82
CA ASN A 27 -0.20 -7.10 7.42
C ASN A 27 1.01 -7.13 6.49
N LYS A 28 2.18 -7.45 7.01
CA LYS A 28 3.44 -7.37 6.28
C LYS A 28 3.46 -8.21 5.00
N GLU A 29 2.74 -9.34 5.00
CA GLU A 29 2.70 -10.25 3.87
C GLU A 29 1.35 -10.28 3.17
N GLU A 30 0.50 -9.29 3.46
CA GLU A 30 -0.84 -9.23 2.92
C GLU A 30 -0.95 -8.16 1.84
N VAL A 31 -1.85 -8.42 0.88
CA VAL A 31 -2.16 -7.43 -0.14
C VAL A 31 -2.90 -6.24 0.48
N ILE A 32 -2.74 -5.08 -0.11
CA ILE A 32 -3.45 -3.89 0.31
C ILE A 32 -4.82 -3.90 -0.36
N PRO A 33 -5.90 -3.63 0.39
CA PRO A 33 -7.23 -3.53 -0.20
C PRO A 33 -7.23 -2.49 -1.31
N ALA A 34 -7.72 -2.88 -2.49
CA ALA A 34 -7.48 -2.12 -3.70
C ALA A 34 -8.59 -1.16 -4.11
N ASN A 35 -9.69 -1.13 -3.42
CA ASN A 35 -10.79 -0.29 -3.83
C ASN A 35 -10.79 1.07 -3.15
N VAL A 36 -9.68 1.56 -2.97
CA VAL A 36 -9.43 2.72 -2.22
C VAL A 36 -9.73 3.98 -2.91
N GLY A 37 -10.81 4.08 -3.40
CA GLY A 37 -11.25 5.36 -3.85
C GLY A 37 -10.27 6.13 -4.68
N LEU A 38 -9.57 5.54 -5.21
CA LEU A 38 -8.81 5.55 -6.22
C LEU A 38 -8.86 6.68 -7.17
N GLN A 39 -9.02 7.84 -6.60
CA GLN A 39 -8.96 9.05 -7.37
C GLN A 39 -7.52 9.51 -7.57
N ASP A 40 -6.59 8.87 -6.89
CA ASP A 40 -5.18 9.13 -7.11
C ASP A 40 -4.60 7.97 -7.92
N GLN A 41 -4.34 8.23 -9.18
CA GLN A 41 -3.85 7.20 -10.10
C GLN A 41 -2.45 6.73 -9.73
N ASN A 42 -1.63 7.61 -9.18
CA ASN A 42 -0.29 7.24 -8.78
C ASN A 42 -0.32 6.27 -7.60
N LEU A 43 -1.17 6.55 -6.61
CA LEU A 43 -1.35 5.66 -5.47
C LEU A 43 -1.90 4.32 -5.91
N THR A 44 -2.91 4.30 -6.77
CA THR A 44 -3.47 3.07 -7.32
C THR A 44 -2.39 2.23 -7.98
N ARG A 45 -1.55 2.85 -8.78
CA ARG A 45 -0.49 2.15 -9.50
C ARG A 45 0.52 1.52 -8.53
N VAL A 46 0.97 2.25 -7.53
CA VAL A 46 1.96 1.70 -6.60
C VAL A 46 1.36 0.60 -5.73
N ILE A 47 0.08 0.72 -5.35
CA ILE A 47 -0.62 -0.35 -4.63
C ILE A 47 -0.71 -1.60 -5.50
N GLU A 48 -1.07 -1.47 -6.76
CA GLU A 48 -1.13 -2.62 -7.67
C GLU A 48 0.22 -3.29 -7.83
N GLN A 49 1.28 -2.50 -7.96
CA GLN A 49 2.63 -3.06 -8.05
C GLN A 49 3.01 -3.81 -6.78
N TYR A 50 2.71 -3.23 -5.62
CA TYR A 50 2.96 -3.88 -4.34
C TYR A 50 2.18 -5.19 -4.24
N ASN A 51 0.89 -5.17 -4.57
CA ASN A 51 0.04 -6.35 -4.47
C ASN A 51 0.52 -7.47 -5.41
N THR A 52 0.96 -7.11 -6.61
CA THR A 52 1.52 -8.08 -7.55
C THR A 52 2.74 -8.77 -6.95
N MET A 53 3.62 -8.02 -6.32
CA MET A 53 4.81 -8.59 -5.69
C MET A 53 4.45 -9.51 -4.53
N ILE A 54 3.47 -9.15 -3.72
CA ILE A 54 3.00 -10.00 -2.61
C ILE A 54 2.44 -11.31 -3.15
N ILE A 55 1.63 -11.27 -4.20
CA ILE A 55 1.04 -12.46 -4.81
C ILE A 55 2.14 -13.36 -5.38
N GLU A 56 3.12 -12.78 -6.06
CA GLU A 56 4.23 -13.56 -6.61
C GLU A 56 5.07 -14.19 -5.51
N ARG A 57 5.31 -13.48 -4.41
CA ARG A 57 6.01 -14.03 -3.26
C ARG A 57 5.27 -15.22 -2.68
N LYS A 58 3.96 -15.10 -2.51
CA LYS A 58 3.14 -16.21 -2.01
C LYS A 58 3.21 -17.42 -2.94
N ARG A 59 3.20 -17.16 -4.24
CA ARG A 59 3.31 -18.24 -5.23
C ARG A 59 4.66 -18.95 -5.12
N LEU A 60 5.74 -18.17 -5.00
CA LEU A 60 7.07 -18.74 -4.89
C LEU A 60 7.23 -19.57 -3.61
N LEU A 61 6.63 -19.12 -2.51
CA LEU A 61 6.71 -19.84 -1.23
C LEU A 61 5.97 -21.18 -1.23
N ARG A 62 5.08 -21.42 -2.20
CA ARG A 62 4.43 -22.73 -2.32
C ARG A 62 5.40 -23.83 -2.72
N THR A 63 6.49 -23.47 -3.40
CA THR A 63 7.46 -24.43 -3.93
C THR A 63 8.87 -24.20 -3.41
N SER A 64 9.09 -23.15 -2.62
CA SER A 64 10.41 -22.78 -2.14
C SER A 64 10.34 -22.39 -0.67
N SER A 65 11.46 -22.55 0.04
CA SER A 65 11.55 -22.12 1.42
C SER A 65 11.90 -20.65 1.51
N GLU A 66 11.69 -20.07 2.70
CA GLU A 66 12.05 -18.68 2.98
C GLU A 66 13.55 -18.41 2.85
N ASN A 67 14.37 -19.44 2.91
CA ASN A 67 15.82 -19.33 2.78
C ASN A 67 16.28 -19.30 1.32
N ASN A 68 15.39 -19.54 0.38
CA ASN A 68 15.72 -19.50 -1.04
C ASN A 68 16.18 -18.10 -1.42
N PRO A 69 17.32 -17.93 -2.11
CA PRO A 69 17.80 -16.61 -2.51
C PRO A 69 16.79 -15.81 -3.32
N ALA A 70 15.97 -16.45 -4.13
CA ALA A 70 14.92 -15.75 -4.88
C ALA A 70 13.88 -15.13 -3.95
N VAL A 71 13.52 -15.84 -2.88
CA VAL A 71 12.58 -15.30 -1.88
C VAL A 71 13.22 -14.13 -1.12
N ILE A 72 14.48 -14.26 -0.76
CA ILE A 72 15.22 -13.22 -0.07
C ILE A 72 15.28 -11.94 -0.92
N ASN A 73 15.55 -12.10 -2.21
CA ASN A 73 15.57 -10.96 -3.14
C ASN A 73 14.19 -10.33 -3.26
N MET A 74 13.13 -11.14 -3.32
CA MET A 74 11.76 -10.62 -3.36
C MET A 74 11.42 -9.85 -2.09
N ASN A 75 11.87 -10.31 -0.93
CA ASN A 75 11.63 -9.60 0.33
C ASN A 75 12.19 -8.18 0.28
N THR A 76 13.38 -8.01 -0.28
CA THR A 76 13.98 -6.69 -0.44
C THR A 76 13.13 -5.81 -1.34
N GLY A 77 12.64 -6.34 -2.45
CA GLY A 77 11.77 -5.61 -3.37
C GLY A 77 10.43 -5.25 -2.75
N VAL A 78 9.84 -6.18 -2.00
CA VAL A 78 8.57 -5.94 -1.29
C VAL A 78 8.73 -4.81 -0.28
N GLU A 79 9.81 -4.80 0.49
CA GLU A 79 10.04 -3.74 1.46
C GLU A 79 10.25 -2.38 0.79
N ALA A 80 10.97 -2.35 -0.32
CA ALA A 80 11.15 -1.11 -1.08
C ALA A 80 9.82 -0.59 -1.61
N MET A 81 8.98 -1.48 -2.13
CA MET A 81 7.67 -1.09 -2.65
C MET A 81 6.72 -0.67 -1.53
N ARG A 82 6.81 -1.31 -0.35
CA ARG A 82 6.04 -0.88 0.82
C ARG A 82 6.35 0.56 1.18
N ARG A 83 7.63 0.90 1.23
CA ARG A 83 8.05 2.29 1.52
C ARG A 83 7.54 3.25 0.45
N ASN A 84 7.51 2.80 -0.80
CA ASN A 84 6.99 3.61 -1.89
C ASN A 84 5.50 3.89 -1.73
N VAL A 85 4.71 2.88 -1.37
CA VAL A 85 3.29 3.04 -1.07
C VAL A 85 3.11 4.02 0.09
N GLU A 86 3.85 3.82 1.17
CA GLU A 86 3.76 4.68 2.35
C GLU A 86 4.09 6.13 2.01
N THR A 87 5.15 6.37 1.26
CA THR A 87 5.53 7.71 0.82
C THR A 87 4.42 8.35 -0.02
N THR A 88 3.82 7.57 -0.93
CA THR A 88 2.75 8.06 -1.78
C THR A 88 1.51 8.41 -0.96
N VAL A 89 1.13 7.55 0.00
CA VAL A 89 0.01 7.81 0.91
C VAL A 89 0.26 9.11 1.68
N ASN A 90 1.45 9.27 2.23
CA ASN A 90 1.77 10.47 3.00
C ASN A 90 1.72 11.74 2.13
N SER A 91 2.14 11.65 0.88
CA SER A 91 2.03 12.77 -0.06
C SER A 91 0.59 13.14 -0.34
N VAL A 92 -0.27 12.14 -0.54
CA VAL A 92 -1.70 12.39 -0.78
C VAL A 92 -2.34 13.02 0.45
N LEU A 93 -2.03 12.52 1.65
CA LEU A 93 -2.54 13.08 2.90
C LEU A 93 -2.13 14.54 3.07
N ARG A 94 -0.88 14.87 2.78
CA ARG A 94 -0.42 16.25 2.85
C ARG A 94 -1.19 17.15 1.89
N GLY A 95 -1.44 16.68 0.67
CA GLY A 95 -2.24 17.42 -0.30
C GLY A 95 -3.65 17.68 0.20
N LEU A 96 -4.27 16.68 0.84
CA LEU A 96 -5.61 16.85 1.39
C LEU A 96 -5.64 17.82 2.57
N GLN A 97 -4.60 17.83 3.40
CA GLN A 97 -4.53 18.71 4.55
C GLN A 97 -4.29 20.15 4.16
N ILE A 98 -3.57 20.38 3.08
CA ILE A 98 -3.30 21.72 2.57
C ILE A 98 -4.52 22.27 1.83
N ALA A 99 -5.23 21.42 1.15
CA ALA A 99 -6.41 21.81 0.40
C ALA A 99 -7.59 22.08 1.34
#